data_4b13b86c46876553cd0f8c3c65bf7dc3
#
_entry.id   4b13b86c46876553cd0f8c3c65bf7dc3
#
_cell.length_a   1.000
_cell.length_b   1.000
_cell.length_c   1.000
_cell.angle_alpha   90.00
_cell.angle_beta   90.00
_cell.angle_gamma   90.00
#
_symmetry.space_group_name_H-M   'P 1'
#
loop_
_entity.id
_entity.type
_entity.pdbx_description
1 polymer ?
#
loop_
_entity_poly.entity_id
_entity_poly.type
_entity_poly.pdbx_seq_one_letter_code
_entity_poly.pdbx_strand_id
1 'polypeptide(L)'
;MKKLMLCLLAIMTACKSGKQSLETHNVQTNFMTTQSGVKIEKKEKGNGIKPSAGDRITVHYTGKLQNGTKFDSSVDRGDPFVFNVGTGQVIRGWDEAFSMLQQGDKAILTIPPDAGYGSRAVGTIPANSTLIFEVELLKVTPKIVPAPYNVSGKDTVKLPSGLQYIMIKEGA
;
A
#
# COMPACT_ATOMS: atom_id res chain seq x y z
N MET A 1 84.36 -32.08 -11.08
CA MET A 1 84.67 -30.68 -10.80
C MET A 1 83.39 -29.87 -11.01
N LYS A 2 83.14 -28.99 -10.15
CA LYS A 2 82.06 -27.93 -10.12
C LYS A 2 80.79 -28.31 -9.31
N LYS A 3 80.94 -28.07 -8.09
CA LYS A 3 80.37 -27.05 -7.17
C LYS A 3 78.83 -26.99 -7.18
N LEU A 4 78.35 -27.62 -6.15
CA LEU A 4 77.01 -27.52 -5.55
C LEU A 4 76.85 -26.11 -4.98
N MET A 5 75.83 -25.38 -5.39
CA MET A 5 75.43 -24.13 -4.75
C MET A 5 74.00 -24.23 -4.29
N LEU A 6 73.89 -24.39 -2.97
CA LEU A 6 72.63 -24.54 -2.24
C LEU A 6 72.00 -23.12 -2.10
N CYS A 7 70.89 -22.90 -2.74
CA CYS A 7 70.11 -21.68 -2.54
C CYS A 7 68.90 -22.01 -1.65
N LEU A 8 69.02 -21.66 -0.38
CA LEU A 8 67.86 -21.69 0.54
C LEU A 8 66.90 -20.60 0.13
N LEU A 9 65.73 -21.00 -0.38
CA LEU A 9 64.61 -20.06 -0.60
C LEU A 9 63.67 -20.17 0.59
N ALA A 10 63.70 -19.18 1.46
CA ALA A 10 62.78 -19.03 2.56
C ALA A 10 61.39 -18.75 2.00
N ILE A 11 60.45 -19.69 2.21
CA ILE A 11 59.06 -19.50 1.91
C ILE A 11 58.46 -18.71 3.05
N MET A 12 58.32 -17.39 2.85
CA MET A 12 57.46 -16.56 3.68
C MET A 12 56.01 -16.84 3.31
N THR A 13 55.31 -17.64 4.11
CA THR A 13 53.88 -17.76 4.08
C THR A 13 53.26 -16.45 4.60
N ALA A 14 52.89 -15.57 3.66
CA ALA A 14 52.08 -14.42 3.95
C ALA A 14 50.67 -14.89 4.26
N CYS A 15 50.30 -14.93 5.54
CA CYS A 15 48.96 -15.10 6.02
C CYS A 15 48.15 -13.85 5.58
N LYS A 16 47.45 -13.94 4.42
CA LYS A 16 46.47 -12.97 4.00
C LYS A 16 45.29 -13.11 4.96
N SER A 17 45.23 -12.23 5.94
CA SER A 17 44.07 -11.95 6.76
C SER A 17 42.96 -11.48 5.80
N GLY A 18 42.16 -12.41 5.35
CA GLY A 18 40.91 -12.09 4.61
C GLY A 18 39.98 -11.40 5.57
N LYS A 19 39.87 -10.08 5.45
CA LYS A 19 38.70 -9.37 5.94
C LYS A 19 37.51 -9.90 5.14
N GLN A 20 36.81 -10.89 5.71
CA GLN A 20 35.43 -11.14 5.33
C GLN A 20 34.67 -9.87 5.73
N SER A 21 34.43 -9.00 4.76
CA SER A 21 33.38 -8.04 4.83
C SER A 21 32.09 -8.85 5.01
N LEU A 22 31.57 -8.84 6.23
CA LEU A 22 30.16 -9.16 6.48
C LEU A 22 29.37 -8.21 5.59
N GLU A 23 28.97 -8.68 4.41
CA GLU A 23 27.87 -8.08 3.68
C GLU A 23 26.66 -8.19 4.62
N THR A 24 26.47 -7.15 5.42
CA THR A 24 25.18 -6.90 6.02
C THR A 24 24.22 -6.78 4.85
N HIS A 25 23.52 -7.88 4.54
CA HIS A 25 22.30 -7.82 3.79
C HIS A 25 21.44 -6.82 4.53
N ASN A 26 21.43 -5.59 4.04
CA ASN A 26 20.47 -4.58 4.43
C ASN A 26 19.12 -5.14 3.97
N VAL A 27 18.50 -5.95 4.82
CA VAL A 27 17.09 -6.32 4.68
C VAL A 27 16.37 -5.00 4.86
N GLN A 28 16.23 -4.29 3.77
CA GLN A 28 15.40 -3.10 3.69
C GLN A 28 13.99 -3.61 3.99
N THR A 29 13.63 -3.59 5.27
CA THR A 29 12.29 -3.97 5.71
C THR A 29 11.34 -2.97 5.08
N ASN A 30 10.65 -3.40 4.01
CA ASN A 30 9.64 -2.62 3.30
C ASN A 30 8.38 -2.48 4.16
N PHE A 31 8.58 -2.21 5.46
CA PHE A 31 7.50 -2.00 6.40
C PHE A 31 7.17 -0.51 6.48
N MET A 32 5.91 -0.22 6.32
CA MET A 32 5.33 1.09 6.63
C MET A 32 4.30 0.91 7.73
N THR A 33 4.15 1.93 8.58
CA THR A 33 3.13 1.92 9.64
C THR A 33 2.26 3.16 9.47
N THR A 34 0.95 2.98 9.51
CA THR A 34 -0.01 4.08 9.45
C THR A 34 -0.19 4.74 10.82
N GLN A 35 -0.92 5.85 10.86
CA GLN A 35 -1.22 6.56 12.10
C GLN A 35 -2.04 5.71 13.09
N SER A 36 -2.92 4.85 12.61
CA SER A 36 -3.71 3.92 13.44
C SER A 36 -2.97 2.62 13.80
N GLY A 37 -1.67 2.53 13.49
CA GLY A 37 -0.84 1.37 13.85
C GLY A 37 -0.96 0.19 12.88
N VAL A 38 -1.58 0.36 11.70
CA VAL A 38 -1.58 -0.67 10.67
C VAL A 38 -0.17 -0.85 10.11
N LYS A 39 0.32 -2.08 10.13
CA LYS A 39 1.60 -2.43 9.52
C LYS A 39 1.37 -2.90 8.08
N ILE A 40 2.12 -2.34 7.15
CA ILE A 40 2.06 -2.63 5.72
C ILE A 40 3.41 -3.22 5.31
N GLU A 41 3.42 -4.46 4.89
CA GLU A 41 4.59 -5.13 4.33
C GLU A 41 4.42 -5.31 2.83
N LYS A 42 5.11 -4.52 2.01
CA LYS A 42 5.08 -4.70 0.56
C LYS A 42 5.88 -5.92 0.15
N LYS A 43 5.21 -6.86 -0.51
CA LYS A 43 5.81 -8.08 -1.07
C LYS A 43 6.24 -7.89 -2.52
N GLU A 44 5.42 -7.18 -3.29
CA GLU A 44 5.72 -6.79 -4.66
C GLU A 44 5.42 -5.31 -4.80
N LYS A 45 6.29 -4.61 -5.52
CA LYS A 45 6.13 -3.17 -5.79
C LYS A 45 5.53 -2.99 -7.17
N GLY A 46 4.37 -2.36 -7.22
CA GLY A 46 3.76 -1.89 -8.46
C GLY A 46 4.47 -0.65 -9.02
N ASN A 47 4.06 -0.24 -10.18
CA ASN A 47 4.56 0.96 -10.88
C ASN A 47 3.44 1.90 -11.34
N GLY A 48 2.20 1.60 -10.96
CA GLY A 48 1.04 2.40 -11.33
C GLY A 48 0.80 3.59 -10.41
N ILE A 49 -0.36 4.22 -10.59
CA ILE A 49 -0.74 5.42 -9.83
C ILE A 49 -1.05 5.07 -8.37
N LYS A 50 -0.76 6.02 -7.48
CA LYS A 50 -1.13 5.98 -6.07
C LYS A 50 -2.53 6.60 -5.93
N PRO A 51 -3.49 5.95 -5.24
CA PRO A 51 -4.82 6.50 -5.10
C PRO A 51 -4.85 7.73 -4.17
N SER A 52 -5.72 8.66 -4.51
CA SER A 52 -6.10 9.80 -3.69
C SER A 52 -7.47 9.56 -3.03
N ALA A 53 -7.80 10.34 -2.00
CA ALA A 53 -9.10 10.23 -1.35
C ALA A 53 -10.26 10.46 -2.34
N GLY A 54 -11.19 9.51 -2.36
CA GLY A 54 -12.33 9.46 -3.27
C GLY A 54 -12.08 8.71 -4.58
N ASP A 55 -10.84 8.30 -4.87
CA ASP A 55 -10.56 7.46 -6.02
C ASP A 55 -11.16 6.06 -5.83
N ARG A 56 -11.67 5.50 -6.92
CA ARG A 56 -12.21 4.15 -6.93
C ARG A 56 -11.10 3.14 -7.18
N ILE A 57 -10.94 2.17 -6.28
CA ILE A 57 -9.96 1.12 -6.43
C ILE A 57 -10.60 -0.26 -6.55
N THR A 58 -9.90 -1.15 -7.24
CA THR A 58 -10.25 -2.56 -7.40
C THR A 58 -9.12 -3.38 -6.79
N VAL A 59 -9.44 -4.30 -5.89
CA VAL A 59 -8.47 -5.07 -5.14
C VAL A 59 -8.84 -6.54 -5.06
N HIS A 60 -7.84 -7.40 -5.06
CA HIS A 60 -7.99 -8.74 -4.50
C HIS A 60 -7.48 -8.77 -3.07
N TYR A 61 -8.11 -9.60 -2.24
CA TYR A 61 -7.68 -9.81 -0.87
C TYR A 61 -8.00 -11.21 -0.36
N THR A 62 -7.24 -11.64 0.65
CA THR A 62 -7.54 -12.77 1.51
C THR A 62 -7.36 -12.33 2.95
N GLY A 63 -8.44 -12.35 3.73
CA GLY A 63 -8.46 -11.97 5.14
C GLY A 63 -8.33 -13.20 6.05
N LYS A 64 -7.40 -13.11 7.01
CA LYS A 64 -7.10 -14.16 7.99
C LYS A 64 -7.05 -13.57 9.40
N LEU A 65 -7.40 -14.36 10.39
CA LEU A 65 -7.11 -14.10 11.80
C LEU A 65 -5.62 -14.38 12.07
N GLN A 66 -5.13 -13.91 13.22
CA GLN A 66 -3.73 -14.11 13.64
C GLN A 66 -3.34 -15.59 13.78
N ASN A 67 -4.31 -16.47 14.06
CA ASN A 67 -4.11 -17.91 14.11
C ASN A 67 -4.11 -18.59 12.72
N GLY A 68 -4.21 -17.81 11.63
CA GLY A 68 -4.24 -18.28 10.25
C GLY A 68 -5.64 -18.66 9.72
N THR A 69 -6.69 -18.63 10.54
CA THR A 69 -8.05 -18.93 10.10
C THR A 69 -8.50 -17.90 9.07
N LYS A 70 -8.76 -18.35 7.85
CA LYS A 70 -9.32 -17.50 6.79
C LYS A 70 -10.79 -17.22 7.07
N PHE A 71 -11.19 -15.94 7.03
CA PHE A 71 -12.58 -15.53 7.23
C PHE A 71 -13.25 -14.98 5.98
N ASP A 72 -12.47 -14.47 5.02
CA ASP A 72 -13.01 -13.95 3.76
C ASP A 72 -11.92 -13.90 2.67
N SER A 73 -12.32 -14.03 1.39
CA SER A 73 -11.40 -13.93 0.25
C SER A 73 -12.15 -13.60 -1.03
N SER A 74 -11.78 -12.49 -1.65
CA SER A 74 -12.23 -12.13 -2.99
C SER A 74 -11.63 -13.03 -4.07
N VAL A 75 -10.45 -13.60 -3.81
CA VAL A 75 -9.78 -14.54 -4.72
C VAL A 75 -10.57 -15.84 -4.82
N ASP A 76 -11.02 -16.38 -3.68
CA ASP A 76 -11.82 -17.61 -3.65
C ASP A 76 -13.17 -17.43 -4.36
N ARG A 77 -13.74 -16.21 -4.32
CA ARG A 77 -14.98 -15.89 -5.03
C ARG A 77 -14.77 -15.62 -6.51
N GLY A 78 -13.53 -15.35 -6.94
CA GLY A 78 -13.23 -14.93 -8.31
C GLY A 78 -13.76 -13.52 -8.65
N ASP A 79 -14.13 -12.72 -7.63
CA ASP A 79 -14.75 -11.41 -7.78
C ASP A 79 -13.95 -10.35 -6.99
N PRO A 80 -13.20 -9.47 -7.67
CA PRO A 80 -12.45 -8.41 -7.03
C PRO A 80 -13.37 -7.43 -6.28
N PHE A 81 -12.91 -6.97 -5.13
CA PHE A 81 -13.64 -6.00 -4.33
C PHE A 81 -13.34 -4.57 -4.80
N VAL A 82 -14.39 -3.74 -4.85
CA VAL A 82 -14.29 -2.36 -5.34
C VAL A 82 -14.82 -1.40 -4.30
N PHE A 83 -14.06 -0.35 -4.00
CA PHE A 83 -14.49 0.70 -3.07
C PHE A 83 -13.77 2.03 -3.36
N ASN A 84 -14.21 3.13 -2.73
CA ASN A 84 -13.55 4.43 -2.82
C ASN A 84 -12.66 4.66 -1.60
N VAL A 85 -11.39 4.96 -1.84
CA VAL A 85 -10.38 5.16 -0.76
C VAL A 85 -10.69 6.40 0.05
N GLY A 86 -10.52 6.32 1.38
CA GLY A 86 -10.63 7.46 2.29
C GLY A 86 -12.05 8.00 2.47
N THR A 87 -13.07 7.19 2.19
CA THR A 87 -14.50 7.59 2.31
C THR A 87 -15.24 6.89 3.43
N GLY A 88 -14.57 6.05 4.21
CA GLY A 88 -15.20 5.29 5.30
C GLY A 88 -16.11 4.14 4.83
N GLN A 89 -15.98 3.70 3.59
CA GLN A 89 -16.73 2.54 3.06
C GLN A 89 -16.18 1.21 3.59
N VAL A 90 -14.96 1.21 4.10
CA VAL A 90 -14.25 0.05 4.61
C VAL A 90 -13.71 0.35 6.03
N ILE A 91 -13.15 -0.66 6.70
CA ILE A 91 -12.49 -0.45 7.99
C ILE A 91 -11.36 0.58 7.87
N ARG A 92 -11.15 1.38 8.92
CA ARG A 92 -10.17 2.47 8.91
C ARG A 92 -8.78 2.03 8.48
N GLY A 93 -8.36 0.84 8.91
CA GLY A 93 -7.08 0.28 8.52
C GLY A 93 -6.91 0.08 7.01
N TRP A 94 -7.98 -0.22 6.29
CA TRP A 94 -7.95 -0.32 4.84
C TRP A 94 -7.84 1.05 4.18
N ASP A 95 -8.65 2.02 4.60
CA ASP A 95 -8.59 3.39 4.05
C ASP A 95 -7.19 3.99 4.19
N GLU A 96 -6.56 3.83 5.35
CA GLU A 96 -5.20 4.31 5.59
C GLU A 96 -4.17 3.51 4.76
N ALA A 97 -4.23 2.18 4.77
CA ALA A 97 -3.24 1.35 4.09
C ALA A 97 -3.28 1.55 2.57
N PHE A 98 -4.47 1.51 1.95
CA PHE A 98 -4.58 1.68 0.50
C PHE A 98 -4.19 3.07 0.02
N SER A 99 -4.32 4.11 0.85
CA SER A 99 -3.78 5.44 0.55
C SER A 99 -2.25 5.48 0.44
N MET A 100 -1.55 4.46 0.96
CA MET A 100 -0.07 4.35 0.94
C MET A 100 0.45 3.39 -0.14
N LEU A 101 -0.44 2.58 -0.73
CA LEU A 101 -0.13 1.64 -1.81
C LEU A 101 -0.27 2.33 -3.18
N GLN A 102 0.25 1.67 -4.20
CA GLN A 102 0.07 2.07 -5.60
C GLN A 102 -0.41 0.88 -6.43
N GLN A 103 -1.00 1.16 -7.57
CA GLN A 103 -1.51 0.12 -8.47
C GLN A 103 -0.40 -0.85 -8.85
N GLY A 104 -0.68 -2.15 -8.71
CA GLY A 104 0.25 -3.25 -8.90
C GLY A 104 0.99 -3.67 -7.63
N ASP A 105 0.83 -2.95 -6.49
CA ASP A 105 1.41 -3.39 -5.22
C ASP A 105 0.71 -4.67 -4.73
N LYS A 106 1.51 -5.63 -4.22
CA LYS A 106 1.04 -6.69 -3.34
C LYS A 106 1.62 -6.49 -1.96
N ALA A 107 0.78 -6.59 -0.94
CA ALA A 107 1.18 -6.32 0.43
C ALA A 107 0.46 -7.22 1.43
N ILE A 108 1.07 -7.36 2.61
CA ILE A 108 0.42 -7.89 3.79
C ILE A 108 0.11 -6.71 4.71
N LEU A 109 -1.16 -6.61 5.08
CA LEU A 109 -1.65 -5.62 6.03
C LEU A 109 -1.92 -6.32 7.36
N THR A 110 -1.28 -5.86 8.44
CA THR A 110 -1.62 -6.28 9.81
C THR A 110 -2.37 -5.14 10.48
N ILE A 111 -3.64 -5.36 10.73
CA ILE A 111 -4.58 -4.34 11.20
C ILE A 111 -4.93 -4.62 12.66
N PRO A 112 -4.56 -3.74 13.61
CA PRO A 112 -4.94 -3.88 15.01
C PRO A 112 -6.45 -3.70 15.19
N PRO A 113 -7.03 -4.19 16.30
CA PRO A 113 -8.48 -4.13 16.54
C PRO A 113 -9.07 -2.73 16.35
N ASP A 114 -8.42 -1.70 16.86
CA ASP A 114 -8.93 -0.31 16.81
C ASP A 114 -9.02 0.27 15.39
N ALA A 115 -8.24 -0.26 14.46
CA ALA A 115 -8.32 0.09 13.05
C ALA A 115 -9.19 -0.90 12.23
N GLY A 116 -9.64 -1.98 12.87
CA GLY A 116 -10.51 -3.02 12.33
C GLY A 116 -11.94 -2.92 12.88
N TYR A 117 -12.41 -4.00 13.50
CA TYR A 117 -13.77 -4.11 14.05
C TYR A 117 -13.88 -3.81 15.56
N GLY A 118 -12.74 -3.54 16.23
CA GLY A 118 -12.69 -3.19 17.65
C GLY A 118 -13.24 -4.29 18.55
N SER A 119 -14.03 -3.88 19.53
CA SER A 119 -14.66 -4.77 20.51
C SER A 119 -15.90 -5.50 19.98
N ARG A 120 -16.24 -5.36 18.69
CA ARG A 120 -17.38 -6.06 18.08
C ARG A 120 -16.92 -7.34 17.40
N ALA A 121 -17.64 -8.44 17.64
CA ALA A 121 -17.53 -9.64 16.82
C ALA A 121 -18.31 -9.46 15.52
N VAL A 122 -17.75 -9.90 14.37
CA VAL A 122 -18.35 -9.79 13.04
C VAL A 122 -18.25 -11.12 12.31
N GLY A 123 -19.37 -11.80 12.11
CA GLY A 123 -19.40 -13.14 11.52
C GLY A 123 -18.50 -14.11 12.29
N THR A 124 -17.48 -14.65 11.65
CA THR A 124 -16.50 -15.56 12.25
C THR A 124 -15.31 -14.84 12.91
N ILE A 125 -15.29 -13.50 12.89
CA ILE A 125 -14.22 -12.69 13.48
C ILE A 125 -14.57 -12.39 14.94
N PRO A 126 -13.79 -12.87 15.93
CA PRO A 126 -14.00 -12.53 17.33
C PRO A 126 -13.77 -11.04 17.62
N ALA A 127 -14.34 -10.57 18.73
CA ALA A 127 -14.02 -9.23 19.25
C ALA A 127 -12.51 -9.08 19.52
N ASN A 128 -11.99 -7.87 19.36
CA ASN A 128 -10.59 -7.50 19.59
C ASN A 128 -9.58 -8.33 18.76
N SER A 129 -10.00 -8.75 17.56
CA SER A 129 -9.12 -9.51 16.66
C SER A 129 -8.17 -8.60 15.88
N THR A 130 -6.90 -8.98 15.84
CA THR A 130 -5.97 -8.48 14.83
C THR A 130 -6.23 -9.18 13.51
N LEU A 131 -6.39 -8.40 12.45
CA LEU A 131 -6.68 -8.91 11.11
C LEU A 131 -5.43 -8.88 10.24
N ILE A 132 -5.23 -9.95 9.48
CA ILE A 132 -4.15 -10.05 8.50
C ILE A 132 -4.79 -10.16 7.12
N PHE A 133 -4.47 -9.22 6.24
CA PHE A 133 -4.93 -9.24 4.86
C PHE A 133 -3.74 -9.35 3.91
N GLU A 134 -3.77 -10.35 3.06
CA GLU A 134 -2.97 -10.38 1.85
C GLU A 134 -3.75 -9.65 0.78
N VAL A 135 -3.18 -8.57 0.21
CA VAL A 135 -3.89 -7.69 -0.73
C VAL A 135 -3.09 -7.48 -2.01
N GLU A 136 -3.82 -7.29 -3.11
CA GLU A 136 -3.29 -6.86 -4.39
C GLU A 136 -4.13 -5.69 -4.92
N LEU A 137 -3.49 -4.54 -5.18
CA LEU A 137 -4.15 -3.37 -5.75
C LEU A 137 -4.14 -3.45 -7.28
N LEU A 138 -5.22 -3.99 -7.84
CA LEU A 138 -5.33 -4.28 -9.28
C LEU A 138 -5.46 -3.01 -10.12
N LYS A 139 -6.33 -2.08 -9.68
CA LYS A 139 -6.65 -0.88 -10.48
C LYS A 139 -6.97 0.31 -9.60
N VAL A 140 -6.52 1.48 -10.05
CA VAL A 140 -6.94 2.78 -9.51
C VAL A 140 -7.65 3.53 -10.63
N THR A 141 -8.86 4.00 -10.35
CA THR A 141 -9.65 4.85 -11.24
C THR A 141 -9.82 6.20 -10.55
N PRO A 142 -9.14 7.25 -11.02
CA PRO A 142 -9.26 8.57 -10.42
C PRO A 142 -10.70 9.06 -10.39
N LYS A 143 -11.05 9.74 -9.31
CA LYS A 143 -12.32 10.45 -9.19
C LYS A 143 -12.37 11.54 -10.25
N ILE A 144 -13.47 11.59 -11.01
CA ILE A 144 -13.71 12.69 -11.96
C ILE A 144 -13.99 13.94 -11.13
N VAL A 145 -13.06 14.88 -11.14
CA VAL A 145 -13.28 16.23 -10.63
C VAL A 145 -13.64 17.09 -11.84
N PRO A 146 -14.88 17.56 -11.96
CA PRO A 146 -15.23 18.48 -13.05
C PRO A 146 -14.26 19.66 -13.04
N ALA A 147 -13.75 20.03 -14.21
CA ALA A 147 -12.93 21.24 -14.33
C ALA A 147 -13.70 22.42 -13.74
N PRO A 148 -13.05 23.31 -12.97
CA PRO A 148 -13.72 24.49 -12.47
C PRO A 148 -14.32 25.25 -13.65
N TYR A 149 -15.62 25.47 -13.58
CA TYR A 149 -16.33 26.16 -14.66
C TYR A 149 -15.80 27.62 -14.71
N ASN A 150 -15.23 27.99 -15.86
CA ASN A 150 -14.78 29.36 -16.07
C ASN A 150 -16.01 30.27 -16.26
N VAL A 151 -16.32 31.03 -15.22
CA VAL A 151 -17.45 31.99 -15.20
C VAL A 151 -17.04 33.40 -15.64
N SER A 152 -15.78 33.60 -16.00
CA SER A 152 -15.27 34.90 -16.45
C SER A 152 -16.05 35.36 -17.72
N GLY A 153 -16.66 36.52 -17.64
CA GLY A 153 -17.45 37.09 -18.74
C GLY A 153 -18.86 36.51 -18.89
N LYS A 154 -19.38 35.76 -17.91
CA LYS A 154 -20.75 35.25 -17.88
C LYS A 154 -21.66 36.17 -17.05
N ASP A 155 -22.87 36.43 -17.56
CA ASP A 155 -23.87 37.18 -16.84
C ASP A 155 -24.33 36.43 -15.59
N THR A 156 -24.27 37.10 -14.46
CA THR A 156 -24.74 36.56 -13.18
C THR A 156 -26.16 37.05 -12.92
N VAL A 157 -27.09 36.15 -12.75
CA VAL A 157 -28.45 36.48 -12.33
C VAL A 157 -28.49 36.48 -10.80
N LYS A 158 -28.88 37.67 -10.22
CA LYS A 158 -29.08 37.83 -8.78
C LYS A 158 -30.56 37.70 -8.45
N LEU A 159 -30.87 36.82 -7.50
CA LEU A 159 -32.22 36.70 -6.97
C LEU A 159 -32.45 37.71 -5.81
N PRO A 160 -33.71 38.08 -5.50
CA PRO A 160 -34.02 38.91 -4.33
C PRO A 160 -33.55 38.30 -3.01
N SER A 161 -33.38 36.97 -2.94
CA SER A 161 -32.82 36.26 -1.78
C SER A 161 -31.32 36.45 -1.57
N GLY A 162 -30.64 37.16 -2.49
CA GLY A 162 -29.18 37.30 -2.48
C GLY A 162 -28.41 36.16 -3.14
N LEU A 163 -29.08 35.07 -3.50
CA LEU A 163 -28.46 33.98 -4.25
C LEU A 163 -28.08 34.47 -5.67
N GLN A 164 -26.89 34.08 -6.10
CA GLN A 164 -26.40 34.37 -7.44
C GLN A 164 -26.18 33.04 -8.19
N TYR A 165 -26.60 32.98 -9.44
CA TYR A 165 -26.34 31.82 -10.32
C TYR A 165 -26.00 32.27 -11.73
N ILE A 166 -25.33 31.42 -12.44
CA ILE A 166 -24.92 31.64 -13.81
C ILE A 166 -25.65 30.63 -14.69
N MET A 167 -26.32 31.15 -15.72
CA MET A 167 -26.97 30.32 -16.72
C MET A 167 -25.91 29.67 -17.61
N ILE A 168 -25.80 28.36 -17.53
CA ILE A 168 -24.98 27.56 -18.43
C ILE A 168 -25.90 27.08 -19.54
N LYS A 169 -25.71 27.59 -20.77
CA LYS A 169 -26.33 26.94 -21.93
C LYS A 169 -25.62 25.60 -22.15
N GLU A 170 -26.39 24.51 -22.12
CA GLU A 170 -25.86 23.23 -22.59
C GLU A 170 -25.38 23.45 -24.02
N GLY A 171 -24.15 22.99 -24.30
CA GLY A 171 -23.59 23.05 -25.64
C GLY A 171 -24.43 22.22 -26.60
N ALA A 172 -24.74 22.81 -27.72
CA ALA A 172 -25.37 22.11 -28.85
C ALA A 172 -24.39 21.09 -29.45
#